data_5ce57a0137dfd36c38ac3fa141bfdd8b
#
_entry.id   5ce57a0137dfd36c38ac3fa141bfdd8b
#
_cell.length_a   1.000
_cell.length_b   1.000
_cell.length_c   1.000
_cell.angle_alpha   90.00
_cell.angle_beta   90.00
_cell.angle_gamma   90.00
#
_symmetry.space_group_name_H-M   'P 1'
#
loop_
_entity.id
_entity.type
_entity.pdbx_description
1 polymer ?
#
loop_
_entity_poly.entity_id
_entity_poly.type
_entity_poly.pdbx_seq_one_letter_code
_entity_poly.pdbx_strand_id
1 'polypeptide(L)'
;KPQNANGNRPSFKKEPARNEARSNQQGQVERPRNNQKPNNNNDRFESPRNNRNNDRKNQQRFNDFNNDGFSKKNRNQKGKKGNRRDEQKAKPAVPARKFHELPEVLVYTDGMTVAELAKKIKREPAEIIKKLFLLGVMATLNQGLSKDAIELLAADYGMDAEEKIEKDISDLDVYFEEAAAEGAESTVRPPVVTIMGHVDHGKTTLLDQLRNSSVVAGEAGGITQHIGAYQIKIDGKPITFLDTPGHAAFTTMRARGADITDITVIVVAADDGVMPQTIEAINHAKAADVPIIVAVNKIDKPAANPGRVMQELSDLGLVPEAWGGDTIFVEISAKFNQNIEELLEMILLVAEVQELKANPNRLALGTVIEARLDKTKGPIATLLVQ
;
A
#
# COMPACT_ATOMS: atom_id res chain seq x y z
N LYS A 1 45.90 -37.39 66.55
CA LYS A 1 46.51 -38.69 66.21
C LYS A 1 45.79 -39.28 65.00
N PRO A 2 46.53 -39.85 64.07
CA PRO A 2 46.16 -40.05 62.67
C PRO A 2 45.83 -41.50 62.37
N GLN A 3 45.27 -41.74 61.16
CA GLN A 3 45.45 -42.96 60.35
C GLN A 3 44.87 -42.70 58.94
N ASN A 4 45.70 -42.60 57.92
CA ASN A 4 46.15 -43.62 56.97
C ASN A 4 45.00 -44.46 56.42
N ALA A 5 44.76 -44.68 55.11
CA ALA A 5 45.70 -45.01 54.06
C ALA A 5 44.97 -45.16 52.72
N ASN A 6 45.75 -45.07 51.64
CA ASN A 6 45.70 -45.76 50.34
C ASN A 6 44.47 -45.48 49.42
N GLY A 7 44.58 -45.00 48.20
CA GLY A 7 45.56 -45.35 47.18
C GLY A 7 44.83 -46.02 46.03
N ASN A 8 44.72 -45.33 44.88
CA ASN A 8 44.91 -45.98 43.60
C ASN A 8 44.87 -44.97 42.46
N ARG A 9 45.99 -44.71 41.86
CA ARG A 9 46.15 -44.26 40.48
C ARG A 9 46.32 -45.48 39.61
N PRO A 10 45.84 -45.47 38.39
CA PRO A 10 46.60 -45.99 37.26
C PRO A 10 46.72 -44.90 36.16
N SER A 11 47.92 -44.50 35.93
CA SER A 11 48.89 -44.81 34.90
C SER A 11 48.50 -44.50 33.48
N PHE A 12 49.20 -43.46 33.02
CA PHE A 12 49.46 -43.08 31.64
C PHE A 12 49.90 -44.24 30.74
N LYS A 13 49.39 -44.33 29.51
CA LYS A 13 50.11 -44.94 28.39
C LYS A 13 50.28 -43.89 27.29
N LYS A 14 51.56 -43.60 27.02
CA LYS A 14 52.10 -42.85 25.88
C LYS A 14 52.20 -43.74 24.65
N GLU A 15 51.90 -43.15 23.49
CA GLU A 15 52.53 -43.17 22.17
C GLU A 15 52.80 -44.52 21.44
N PRO A 16 52.99 -44.49 20.09
CA PRO A 16 53.96 -43.61 19.43
C PRO A 16 53.55 -42.97 18.09
N ALA A 17 54.31 -41.89 17.77
CA ALA A 17 54.40 -41.21 16.50
C ALA A 17 54.92 -42.11 15.36
N ARG A 18 54.41 -41.91 14.14
CA ARG A 18 55.07 -42.38 12.92
C ARG A 18 55.13 -41.22 11.90
N ASN A 19 56.31 -40.69 11.70
CA ASN A 19 56.76 -39.96 10.52
C ASN A 19 56.91 -40.92 9.33
N GLU A 20 56.51 -40.45 8.15
CA GLU A 20 57.18 -40.69 6.85
C GLU A 20 56.44 -39.88 5.81
N ALA A 21 57.07 -38.86 5.28
CA ALA A 21 57.99 -38.74 4.15
C ALA A 21 57.28 -38.52 2.81
N ARG A 22 57.46 -37.32 2.32
CA ARG A 22 57.64 -36.82 0.93
C ARG A 22 57.26 -37.76 -0.22
N SER A 23 56.38 -37.24 -1.13
CA SER A 23 56.71 -37.27 -2.55
C SER A 23 56.01 -36.12 -3.30
N ASN A 24 56.83 -35.33 -3.97
CA ASN A 24 56.46 -34.38 -5.04
C ASN A 24 55.87 -35.18 -6.21
N GLN A 25 54.71 -34.74 -6.73
CA GLN A 25 54.42 -34.85 -8.16
C GLN A 25 53.65 -33.63 -8.65
N GLN A 26 54.36 -32.93 -9.53
CA GLN A 26 53.83 -31.91 -10.42
C GLN A 26 52.85 -32.60 -11.39
N GLY A 27 51.61 -32.20 -11.39
CA GLY A 27 50.60 -32.52 -12.41
C GLY A 27 50.18 -31.25 -13.11
N GLN A 28 50.71 -31.03 -14.31
CA GLN A 28 50.24 -30.06 -15.27
C GLN A 28 48.81 -30.37 -15.62
N VAL A 29 47.90 -29.38 -15.50
CA VAL A 29 46.56 -29.45 -16.10
C VAL A 29 46.49 -28.39 -17.19
N GLU A 30 46.41 -28.91 -18.39
CA GLU A 30 46.22 -28.19 -19.66
C GLU A 30 44.97 -27.32 -19.63
N ARG A 31 45.12 -26.08 -20.16
CA ARG A 31 44.01 -25.21 -20.54
C ARG A 31 43.60 -25.53 -21.97
N PRO A 32 42.35 -25.78 -22.26
CA PRO A 32 41.88 -25.71 -23.63
C PRO A 32 41.69 -24.24 -24.03
N ARG A 33 42.53 -23.77 -24.95
CA ARG A 33 42.30 -22.60 -25.79
C ARG A 33 41.13 -22.93 -26.72
N ASN A 34 40.04 -22.22 -26.63
CA ASN A 34 39.10 -22.14 -27.72
C ASN A 34 39.04 -20.71 -28.25
N ASN A 35 39.56 -20.59 -29.45
CA ASN A 35 39.68 -19.42 -30.30
C ASN A 35 38.38 -19.32 -31.10
N GLN A 36 37.48 -18.40 -30.81
CA GLN A 36 36.43 -18.02 -31.74
C GLN A 36 36.30 -16.50 -31.80
N LYS A 37 36.43 -16.04 -33.05
CA LYS A 37 36.41 -14.67 -33.53
C LYS A 37 35.07 -13.96 -33.20
N PRO A 38 35.03 -12.64 -33.04
CA PRO A 38 33.79 -11.87 -32.92
C PRO A 38 33.09 -11.81 -34.27
N ASN A 39 31.89 -12.31 -34.35
CA ASN A 39 30.98 -12.12 -35.44
C ASN A 39 30.14 -10.88 -35.20
N ASN A 40 30.40 -9.90 -36.05
CA ASN A 40 29.72 -8.61 -36.11
C ASN A 40 28.37 -8.83 -36.83
N ASN A 41 27.26 -8.89 -36.10
CA ASN A 41 25.92 -8.81 -36.67
C ASN A 41 25.18 -7.64 -36.06
N ASN A 42 25.09 -6.61 -36.90
CA ASN A 42 24.12 -5.55 -36.82
C ASN A 42 22.70 -6.13 -36.81
N ASP A 43 22.07 -6.26 -35.67
CA ASP A 43 20.62 -6.44 -35.62
C ASP A 43 19.94 -5.08 -35.52
N ARG A 44 19.43 -4.67 -36.65
CA ARG A 44 18.46 -3.61 -36.87
C ARG A 44 17.24 -3.90 -35.98
N PHE A 45 16.86 -2.94 -35.18
CA PHE A 45 15.53 -2.81 -34.60
C PHE A 45 14.48 -2.80 -35.71
N GLU A 46 13.79 -3.89 -35.93
CA GLU A 46 12.53 -3.92 -36.67
C GLU A 46 11.38 -3.65 -35.74
N SER A 47 10.76 -2.49 -35.90
CA SER A 47 9.47 -2.12 -35.35
C SER A 47 8.38 -3.10 -35.86
N PRO A 48 7.43 -3.52 -35.04
CA PRO A 48 6.33 -4.37 -35.52
C PRO A 48 5.43 -3.58 -36.44
N ARG A 49 5.42 -3.96 -37.71
CA ARG A 49 4.48 -3.49 -38.73
C ARG A 49 3.07 -3.89 -38.33
N ASN A 50 2.28 -2.92 -38.08
CA ASN A 50 0.85 -2.92 -37.90
C ASN A 50 0.17 -3.75 -39.02
N ASN A 51 -0.53 -4.81 -38.60
CA ASN A 51 -1.34 -5.66 -39.47
C ASN A 51 -2.69 -4.95 -39.78
N ARG A 52 -2.68 -4.11 -40.85
CA ARG A 52 -3.85 -3.36 -41.34
C ARG A 52 -4.73 -4.15 -42.29
N ASN A 53 -4.88 -5.44 -42.14
CA ASN A 53 -5.66 -6.24 -43.09
C ASN A 53 -6.91 -6.92 -42.53
N ASN A 54 -7.38 -6.56 -41.34
CA ASN A 54 -8.62 -7.18 -40.79
C ASN A 54 -9.84 -6.26 -40.77
N ASP A 55 -9.72 -4.99 -41.15
CA ASP A 55 -10.87 -4.06 -41.14
C ASP A 55 -11.65 -3.97 -42.46
N ARG A 56 -11.24 -4.66 -43.51
CA ARG A 56 -11.98 -4.66 -44.78
C ARG A 56 -13.09 -5.70 -44.88
N LYS A 57 -13.18 -6.64 -43.95
CA LYS A 57 -14.28 -7.64 -43.95
C LYS A 57 -15.50 -7.25 -43.13
N ASN A 58 -15.41 -6.25 -42.28
CA ASN A 58 -16.55 -5.85 -41.45
C ASN A 58 -17.34 -4.67 -42.04
N GLN A 59 -16.84 -3.97 -43.04
CA GLN A 59 -17.60 -2.91 -43.74
C GLN A 59 -18.51 -3.42 -44.88
N GLN A 60 -18.36 -4.68 -45.33
CA GLN A 60 -19.25 -5.27 -46.32
C GLN A 60 -20.53 -5.91 -45.72
N ARG A 61 -20.65 -6.04 -44.43
CA ARG A 61 -21.86 -6.62 -43.79
C ARG A 61 -22.91 -5.60 -43.41
N PHE A 62 -22.65 -4.30 -43.50
CA PHE A 62 -23.61 -3.25 -43.16
C PHE A 62 -24.31 -2.62 -44.38
N ASN A 63 -23.93 -2.96 -45.62
CA ASN A 63 -24.54 -2.41 -46.82
C ASN A 63 -25.61 -3.30 -47.49
N ASP A 64 -25.87 -4.52 -46.95
CA ASP A 64 -26.82 -5.42 -47.56
C ASP A 64 -28.25 -5.37 -46.96
N PHE A 65 -28.53 -4.38 -46.10
CA PHE A 65 -29.87 -4.28 -45.47
C PHE A 65 -30.76 -3.18 -46.01
N ASN A 66 -30.40 -2.48 -47.08
CA ASN A 66 -31.16 -1.39 -47.67
C ASN A 66 -31.47 -1.54 -49.14
N ASN A 67 -31.70 -2.74 -49.66
CA ASN A 67 -32.12 -2.85 -51.04
C ASN A 67 -33.11 -4.03 -51.22
N ASP A 68 -34.28 -3.91 -50.67
CA ASP A 68 -35.44 -4.73 -51.06
C ASP A 68 -36.59 -3.81 -51.45
N GLY A 69 -36.76 -3.66 -52.74
CA GLY A 69 -37.92 -4.01 -53.48
C GLY A 69 -39.13 -3.06 -53.40
N PHE A 70 -39.13 -1.98 -54.18
CA PHE A 70 -40.44 -1.47 -54.67
C PHE A 70 -40.57 -1.71 -56.17
N SER A 71 -41.20 -2.82 -56.50
CA SER A 71 -41.66 -3.20 -57.81
C SER A 71 -42.71 -2.21 -58.29
N LYS A 72 -42.41 -1.54 -59.41
CA LYS A 72 -43.38 -0.74 -60.16
C LYS A 72 -44.44 -1.63 -60.75
N LYS A 73 -45.73 -1.45 -60.36
CA LYS A 73 -46.86 -1.82 -61.19
C LYS A 73 -47.49 -0.57 -61.77
N ASN A 74 -47.23 -0.36 -63.07
CA ASN A 74 -47.96 0.51 -63.96
C ASN A 74 -49.42 0.03 -64.05
N ARG A 75 -50.36 0.88 -63.77
CA ARG A 75 -51.72 0.77 -64.34
C ARG A 75 -52.29 2.13 -64.67
N ASN A 76 -52.34 2.41 -65.94
CA ASN A 76 -53.10 3.45 -66.58
C ASN A 76 -54.56 3.39 -66.12
N GLN A 77 -55.10 4.52 -65.65
CA GLN A 77 -56.55 4.84 -65.94
C GLN A 77 -56.72 6.34 -66.15
N LYS A 78 -57.30 6.63 -67.33
CA LYS A 78 -57.75 7.94 -67.78
C LYS A 78 -58.97 8.41 -66.96
N GLY A 79 -58.99 9.74 -66.70
CA GLY A 79 -60.21 10.50 -66.87
C GLY A 79 -60.85 10.98 -65.56
N LYS A 80 -60.79 12.25 -65.27
CA LYS A 80 -61.93 13.22 -65.26
C LYS A 80 -61.42 14.53 -64.62
N LYS A 81 -61.52 15.60 -65.40
CA LYS A 81 -61.53 16.95 -64.91
C LYS A 81 -62.65 17.19 -63.90
N GLY A 82 -62.32 17.65 -62.74
CA GLY A 82 -63.18 18.17 -61.72
C GLY A 82 -62.51 19.31 -61.00
N ASN A 83 -63.03 20.46 -61.27
CA ASN A 83 -62.71 21.72 -60.60
C ASN A 83 -62.93 21.59 -59.11
N ARG A 84 -61.88 21.74 -58.29
CA ARG A 84 -62.03 21.92 -56.85
C ARG A 84 -61.22 23.11 -56.39
N ARG A 85 -61.94 24.04 -55.83
CA ARG A 85 -61.51 25.23 -55.13
C ARG A 85 -60.35 24.91 -54.14
N ASP A 86 -59.38 25.82 -54.11
CA ASP A 86 -58.35 25.89 -53.09
C ASP A 86 -58.95 26.13 -51.70
N GLU A 87 -59.11 25.09 -50.93
CA GLU A 87 -59.20 25.19 -49.47
C GLU A 87 -57.79 25.25 -48.92
N GLN A 88 -57.40 26.44 -48.51
CA GLN A 88 -56.17 26.64 -47.67
C GLN A 88 -56.35 25.80 -46.42
N LYS A 89 -55.65 24.65 -46.35
CA LYS A 89 -55.49 23.92 -45.10
C LYS A 89 -54.67 24.80 -44.16
N ALA A 90 -55.33 25.25 -43.09
CA ALA A 90 -54.71 25.89 -41.95
C ALA A 90 -53.53 25.02 -41.46
N LYS A 91 -52.35 25.62 -41.32
CA LYS A 91 -51.18 25.00 -40.69
C LYS A 91 -51.59 24.50 -39.30
N PRO A 92 -51.25 23.28 -38.90
CA PRO A 92 -51.53 22.82 -37.57
C PRO A 92 -50.93 23.77 -36.54
N ALA A 93 -51.72 24.20 -35.58
CA ALA A 93 -51.30 25.07 -34.50
C ALA A 93 -50.15 24.35 -33.77
N VAL A 94 -49.01 25.07 -33.64
CA VAL A 94 -47.89 24.61 -32.85
C VAL A 94 -48.38 24.39 -31.41
N PRO A 95 -48.26 23.22 -30.82
CA PRO A 95 -48.70 23.02 -29.44
C PRO A 95 -48.06 24.06 -28.52
N ALA A 96 -48.86 24.67 -27.66
CA ALA A 96 -48.39 25.65 -26.68
C ALA A 96 -47.30 25.03 -25.83
N ARG A 97 -46.14 25.67 -25.80
CA ARG A 97 -45.01 25.25 -24.99
C ARG A 97 -45.43 25.23 -23.53
N LYS A 98 -45.40 24.07 -22.88
CA LYS A 98 -45.54 23.96 -21.43
C LYS A 98 -44.28 24.50 -20.79
N PHE A 99 -44.33 25.70 -20.27
CA PHE A 99 -43.31 26.23 -19.41
C PHE A 99 -43.37 25.52 -18.08
N HIS A 100 -42.32 24.76 -17.74
CA HIS A 100 -42.17 24.20 -16.42
C HIS A 100 -41.62 25.29 -15.49
N GLU A 101 -42.07 25.26 -14.24
CA GLU A 101 -41.52 26.17 -13.20
C GLU A 101 -40.02 25.95 -13.08
N LEU A 102 -39.27 27.04 -12.95
CA LEU A 102 -37.83 27.03 -12.77
C LEU A 102 -37.52 26.56 -11.34
N PRO A 103 -36.45 25.80 -11.10
CA PRO A 103 -35.98 25.54 -9.76
C PRO A 103 -35.51 26.83 -9.10
N GLU A 104 -35.72 26.98 -7.80
CA GLU A 104 -35.25 28.16 -7.04
C GLU A 104 -33.71 28.18 -6.95
N VAL A 105 -33.10 27.00 -6.80
CA VAL A 105 -31.66 26.82 -6.73
C VAL A 105 -31.18 25.91 -7.86
N LEU A 106 -30.17 26.37 -8.58
CA LEU A 106 -29.47 25.61 -9.61
C LEU A 106 -28.18 24.98 -9.02
N VAL A 107 -28.22 23.70 -8.71
CA VAL A 107 -27.01 22.97 -8.32
C VAL A 107 -26.23 22.57 -9.57
N TYR A 108 -25.01 23.06 -9.74
CA TYR A 108 -24.17 22.78 -10.91
C TYR A 108 -22.79 22.24 -10.52
N THR A 109 -22.07 21.63 -11.47
CA THR A 109 -20.66 21.24 -11.37
C THR A 109 -19.87 21.97 -12.44
N ASP A 110 -18.62 22.29 -12.17
CA ASP A 110 -17.75 22.93 -13.16
C ASP A 110 -17.60 22.04 -14.41
N GLY A 111 -17.57 22.63 -15.59
CA GLY A 111 -17.51 21.91 -16.85
C GLY A 111 -18.81 21.23 -17.30
N MET A 112 -19.96 21.47 -16.62
CA MET A 112 -21.25 20.94 -17.01
C MET A 112 -21.63 21.39 -18.43
N THR A 113 -22.16 20.45 -19.22
CA THR A 113 -22.57 20.72 -20.61
C THR A 113 -23.89 21.46 -20.69
N VAL A 114 -24.08 22.21 -21.80
CA VAL A 114 -25.35 22.90 -22.07
C VAL A 114 -26.55 21.92 -22.07
N ALA A 115 -26.34 20.70 -22.54
CA ALA A 115 -27.38 19.66 -22.56
C ALA A 115 -27.81 19.20 -21.15
N GLU A 116 -26.87 19.08 -20.24
CA GLU A 116 -27.12 18.71 -18.84
C GLU A 116 -27.80 19.84 -18.08
N LEU A 117 -27.30 21.08 -18.28
CA LEU A 117 -27.90 22.28 -17.73
C LEU A 117 -29.37 22.45 -18.17
N ALA A 118 -29.64 22.22 -19.47
CA ALA A 118 -30.97 22.26 -20.03
C ALA A 118 -31.95 21.28 -19.36
N LYS A 119 -31.46 20.07 -19.03
CA LYS A 119 -32.25 19.07 -18.30
C LYS A 119 -32.56 19.52 -16.87
N LYS A 120 -31.57 20.11 -16.18
CA LYS A 120 -31.73 20.59 -14.79
C LYS A 120 -32.73 21.77 -14.71
N ILE A 121 -32.58 22.74 -15.62
CA ILE A 121 -33.46 23.92 -15.68
C ILE A 121 -34.83 23.62 -16.33
N LYS A 122 -35.01 22.42 -16.93
CA LYS A 122 -36.20 21.98 -17.68
C LYS A 122 -36.56 22.95 -18.84
N ARG A 123 -35.53 23.41 -19.56
CA ARG A 123 -35.62 24.27 -20.74
C ARG A 123 -34.98 23.60 -21.95
N GLU A 124 -35.33 24.11 -23.14
CA GLU A 124 -34.72 23.63 -24.36
C GLU A 124 -33.26 24.09 -24.48
N PRO A 125 -32.32 23.22 -24.88
CA PRO A 125 -30.91 23.62 -25.04
C PRO A 125 -30.70 24.78 -25.99
N ALA A 126 -31.54 24.91 -27.03
CA ALA A 126 -31.50 26.03 -27.98
C ALA A 126 -31.81 27.39 -27.33
N GLU A 127 -32.69 27.44 -26.33
CA GLU A 127 -33.00 28.64 -25.57
C GLU A 127 -31.80 29.06 -24.72
N ILE A 128 -31.13 28.09 -24.07
CA ILE A 128 -29.96 28.35 -23.24
C ILE A 128 -28.79 28.82 -24.10
N ILE A 129 -28.52 28.21 -25.25
CA ILE A 129 -27.49 28.65 -26.18
C ILE A 129 -27.75 30.09 -26.64
N LYS A 130 -29.00 30.41 -26.95
CA LYS A 130 -29.37 31.77 -27.35
C LYS A 130 -29.13 32.78 -26.23
N LYS A 131 -29.47 32.46 -25.00
CA LYS A 131 -29.22 33.32 -23.83
C LYS A 131 -27.74 33.50 -23.57
N LEU A 132 -26.96 32.39 -23.57
CA LEU A 132 -25.51 32.45 -23.44
C LEU A 132 -24.87 33.31 -24.51
N PHE A 133 -25.35 33.22 -25.75
CA PHE A 133 -24.90 34.08 -26.85
C PHE A 133 -25.19 35.57 -26.58
N LEU A 134 -26.37 35.91 -26.04
CA LEU A 134 -26.71 37.29 -25.64
C LEU A 134 -25.85 37.81 -24.48
N LEU A 135 -25.40 36.93 -23.60
CA LEU A 135 -24.47 37.20 -22.50
C LEU A 135 -22.99 37.23 -22.96
N GLY A 136 -22.74 37.06 -24.27
CA GLY A 136 -21.40 37.10 -24.86
C GLY A 136 -20.63 35.77 -24.79
N VAL A 137 -21.28 34.67 -24.34
CA VAL A 137 -20.66 33.35 -24.24
C VAL A 137 -21.09 32.50 -25.43
N MET A 138 -20.13 32.11 -26.26
CA MET A 138 -20.38 31.15 -27.36
C MET A 138 -20.26 29.70 -26.83
N ALA A 139 -21.36 28.98 -26.82
CA ALA A 139 -21.37 27.58 -26.36
C ALA A 139 -22.12 26.69 -27.34
N THR A 140 -21.65 25.47 -27.51
CA THR A 140 -22.30 24.39 -28.28
C THR A 140 -22.99 23.41 -27.32
N LEU A 141 -23.87 22.54 -27.86
CA LEU A 141 -24.68 21.63 -27.09
C LEU A 141 -23.87 20.76 -26.10
N ASN A 142 -22.74 20.26 -26.55
CA ASN A 142 -21.89 19.32 -25.79
C ASN A 142 -20.62 19.98 -25.20
N GLN A 143 -20.56 21.29 -25.25
CA GLN A 143 -19.43 22.04 -24.69
C GLN A 143 -19.66 22.26 -23.19
N GLY A 144 -18.64 22.00 -22.38
CA GLY A 144 -18.62 22.34 -20.97
C GLY A 144 -18.60 23.86 -20.79
N LEU A 145 -19.41 24.35 -19.87
CA LEU A 145 -19.49 25.75 -19.49
C LEU A 145 -18.57 26.01 -18.30
N SER A 146 -17.96 27.20 -18.28
CA SER A 146 -17.23 27.69 -17.11
C SER A 146 -18.20 28.08 -16.00
N LYS A 147 -17.72 28.06 -14.77
CA LYS A 147 -18.45 28.51 -13.58
C LYS A 147 -19.12 29.86 -13.78
N ASP A 148 -18.36 30.88 -14.25
CA ASP A 148 -18.85 32.22 -14.49
C ASP A 148 -20.03 32.25 -15.49
N ALA A 149 -19.95 31.43 -16.53
CA ALA A 149 -21.02 31.35 -17.54
C ALA A 149 -22.31 30.73 -17.00
N ILE A 150 -22.20 29.75 -16.09
CA ILE A 150 -23.35 29.12 -15.44
C ILE A 150 -23.98 30.07 -14.43
N GLU A 151 -23.19 30.75 -13.62
CA GLU A 151 -23.66 31.74 -12.64
C GLU A 151 -24.37 32.92 -13.31
N LEU A 152 -23.78 33.47 -14.40
CA LEU A 152 -24.42 34.53 -15.20
C LEU A 152 -25.76 34.06 -15.79
N LEU A 153 -25.84 32.84 -16.27
CA LEU A 153 -27.08 32.26 -16.82
C LEU A 153 -28.13 32.07 -15.71
N ALA A 154 -27.73 31.58 -14.53
CA ALA A 154 -28.60 31.42 -13.38
C ALA A 154 -29.18 32.77 -12.93
N ALA A 155 -28.35 33.82 -12.84
CA ALA A 155 -28.78 35.17 -12.52
C ALA A 155 -29.78 35.73 -13.55
N ASP A 156 -29.58 35.48 -14.87
CA ASP A 156 -30.52 35.87 -15.93
C ASP A 156 -31.89 35.17 -15.85
N TYR A 157 -31.91 33.95 -15.28
CA TYR A 157 -33.15 33.21 -15.00
C TYR A 157 -33.75 33.55 -13.61
N GLY A 158 -33.02 34.32 -12.78
CA GLY A 158 -33.45 34.68 -11.41
C GLY A 158 -33.37 33.50 -10.43
N MET A 159 -32.39 32.59 -10.63
CA MET A 159 -32.13 31.42 -9.80
C MET A 159 -30.83 31.63 -9.02
N ASP A 160 -30.77 31.10 -7.79
CA ASP A 160 -29.53 31.00 -7.06
C ASP A 160 -28.69 29.85 -7.60
N ALA A 161 -27.39 30.05 -7.77
CA ALA A 161 -26.47 29.03 -8.26
C ALA A 161 -25.62 28.49 -7.11
N GLU A 162 -25.68 27.19 -6.86
CA GLU A 162 -24.83 26.50 -5.90
C GLU A 162 -23.90 25.53 -6.63
N GLU A 163 -22.61 25.71 -6.43
CA GLU A 163 -21.61 24.78 -6.94
C GLU A 163 -21.60 23.50 -6.12
N LYS A 164 -21.93 22.40 -6.74
CA LYS A 164 -21.69 21.07 -6.19
C LYS A 164 -20.24 20.68 -6.52
N ILE A 165 -19.35 20.84 -5.57
CA ILE A 165 -18.01 20.29 -5.67
C ILE A 165 -18.18 18.75 -5.65
N GLU A 166 -18.02 18.11 -6.80
CA GLU A 166 -17.92 16.66 -6.84
C GLU A 166 -16.55 16.32 -6.23
N LYS A 167 -16.60 15.84 -4.99
CA LYS A 167 -15.39 15.34 -4.32
C LYS A 167 -14.84 14.23 -5.19
N ASP A 168 -13.61 14.41 -5.64
CA ASP A 168 -12.93 13.36 -6.37
C ASP A 168 -12.67 12.21 -5.39
N ILE A 169 -13.47 11.14 -5.51
CA ILE A 169 -13.36 9.94 -4.66
C ILE A 169 -11.98 9.27 -4.82
N SER A 170 -11.23 9.64 -5.87
CA SER A 170 -9.86 9.22 -6.06
C SER A 170 -8.85 9.99 -5.20
N ASP A 171 -9.21 11.15 -4.67
CA ASP A 171 -8.35 11.89 -3.74
C ASP A 171 -8.58 11.36 -2.31
N LEU A 172 -7.79 10.36 -1.95
CA LEU A 172 -7.85 9.73 -0.65
C LEU A 172 -7.46 10.70 0.48
N ASP A 173 -6.60 11.67 0.21
CA ASP A 173 -6.10 12.61 1.21
C ASP A 173 -7.23 13.53 1.70
N VAL A 174 -8.05 14.06 0.79
CA VAL A 174 -9.25 14.85 1.14
C VAL A 174 -10.25 14.03 1.95
N TYR A 175 -10.45 12.76 1.55
CA TYR A 175 -11.34 11.86 2.27
C TYR A 175 -10.86 11.58 3.71
N PHE A 176 -9.54 11.44 3.90
CA PHE A 176 -8.95 11.21 5.22
C PHE A 176 -9.00 12.45 6.11
N GLU A 177 -8.77 13.65 5.55
CA GLU A 177 -8.89 14.91 6.26
C GLU A 177 -10.32 15.14 6.75
N GLU A 178 -11.32 14.88 5.93
CA GLU A 178 -12.72 14.99 6.32
C GLU A 178 -13.12 13.96 7.38
N ALA A 179 -12.70 12.71 7.23
CA ALA A 179 -12.94 11.67 8.21
C ALA A 179 -12.25 11.97 9.56
N ALA A 180 -11.14 12.71 9.55
CA ALA A 180 -10.46 13.19 10.75
C ALA A 180 -11.18 14.41 11.37
N ALA A 181 -11.81 15.25 10.55
CA ALA A 181 -12.54 16.45 10.98
C ALA A 181 -13.94 16.16 11.56
N GLU A 182 -14.58 15.04 11.20
CA GLU A 182 -15.81 14.60 11.84
C GLU A 182 -15.53 14.23 13.29
N GLY A 183 -15.68 15.23 14.18
CA GLY A 183 -15.36 15.22 15.60
C GLY A 183 -16.11 14.18 16.41
N ALA A 184 -15.71 12.93 16.24
CA ALA A 184 -16.18 11.81 16.99
C ALA A 184 -15.26 11.55 18.21
N GLU A 185 -15.82 10.93 19.22
CA GLU A 185 -15.12 10.49 20.41
C GLU A 185 -13.89 9.65 20.05
N SER A 186 -12.70 10.23 20.19
CA SER A 186 -11.47 9.48 19.97
C SER A 186 -11.18 8.65 21.22
N THR A 187 -10.98 7.36 21.03
CA THR A 187 -10.60 6.41 22.10
C THR A 187 -9.12 6.05 21.98
N VAL A 188 -8.50 5.70 23.11
CA VAL A 188 -7.12 5.20 23.10
C VAL A 188 -7.06 3.89 22.33
N ARG A 189 -6.18 3.80 21.32
CA ARG A 189 -5.97 2.59 20.54
C ARG A 189 -4.73 1.82 21.00
N PRO A 190 -4.70 0.50 20.77
CA PRO A 190 -3.51 -0.30 21.02
C PRO A 190 -2.32 0.20 20.21
N PRO A 191 -1.10 0.25 20.79
CA PRO A 191 0.11 0.52 20.04
C PRO A 191 0.41 -0.62 19.09
N VAL A 192 0.94 -0.25 17.92
CA VAL A 192 1.48 -1.17 16.94
C VAL A 192 3.00 -1.11 17.01
N VAL A 193 3.63 -2.23 17.27
CA VAL A 193 5.07 -2.34 17.55
C VAL A 193 5.74 -3.25 16.54
N THR A 194 6.76 -2.77 15.85
CA THR A 194 7.58 -3.62 14.98
C THR A 194 8.84 -4.09 15.72
N ILE A 195 9.18 -5.38 15.55
CA ILE A 195 10.40 -5.96 16.07
C ILE A 195 11.40 -6.15 14.95
N MET A 196 12.57 -5.49 15.07
CA MET A 196 13.65 -5.50 14.10
C MET A 196 14.98 -5.92 14.72
N GLY A 197 15.98 -6.16 13.89
CA GLY A 197 17.32 -6.52 14.31
C GLY A 197 17.94 -7.60 13.43
N HIS A 198 19.20 -7.95 13.74
CA HIS A 198 19.97 -8.93 12.99
C HIS A 198 19.39 -10.35 13.08
N VAL A 199 19.78 -11.22 12.13
CA VAL A 199 19.49 -12.65 12.16
C VAL A 199 20.13 -13.24 13.44
N ASP A 200 19.49 -14.25 14.05
CA ASP A 200 19.97 -14.94 15.25
C ASP A 200 20.14 -14.08 16.53
N HIS A 201 19.72 -12.81 16.53
CA HIS A 201 19.69 -12.00 17.74
C HIS A 201 18.54 -12.35 18.69
N GLY A 202 17.66 -13.28 18.30
CA GLY A 202 16.60 -13.83 19.14
C GLY A 202 15.26 -13.12 19.02
N LYS A 203 14.98 -12.39 17.91
CA LYS A 203 13.69 -11.78 17.63
C LYS A 203 12.55 -12.81 17.71
N THR A 204 12.65 -13.88 16.93
CA THR A 204 11.61 -14.91 16.87
C THR A 204 11.46 -15.63 18.22
N THR A 205 12.57 -15.84 18.96
CA THR A 205 12.53 -16.41 20.31
C THR A 205 11.77 -15.47 21.28
N LEU A 206 12.00 -14.17 21.19
CA LEU A 206 11.26 -13.17 21.96
C LEU A 206 9.76 -13.23 21.64
N LEU A 207 9.41 -13.26 20.36
CA LEU A 207 8.05 -13.35 19.89
C LEU A 207 7.34 -14.65 20.30
N ASP A 208 8.04 -15.78 20.26
CA ASP A 208 7.51 -17.06 20.73
C ASP A 208 7.20 -17.06 22.23
N GLN A 209 8.05 -16.41 23.03
CA GLN A 209 7.78 -16.20 24.44
C GLN A 209 6.52 -15.34 24.66
N LEU A 210 6.41 -14.24 23.95
CA LEU A 210 5.26 -13.34 24.02
C LEU A 210 3.94 -14.01 23.59
N ARG A 211 3.99 -14.93 22.63
CA ARG A 211 2.81 -15.69 22.16
C ARG A 211 2.49 -16.91 23.00
N ASN A 212 3.36 -17.34 23.90
CA ASN A 212 3.34 -18.67 24.52
C ASN A 212 3.21 -19.80 23.47
N SER A 213 3.93 -19.67 22.36
CA SER A 213 3.87 -20.57 21.20
C SER A 213 5.27 -20.85 20.65
N SER A 214 5.37 -21.85 19.80
CA SER A 214 6.62 -22.29 19.17
C SER A 214 6.48 -22.22 17.63
N VAL A 215 6.43 -21.03 17.09
CA VAL A 215 6.25 -20.78 15.64
C VAL A 215 7.53 -21.07 14.88
N VAL A 216 8.70 -20.80 15.48
CA VAL A 216 10.02 -21.11 14.89
C VAL A 216 10.12 -22.56 14.42
N ALA A 217 9.55 -23.50 15.16
CA ALA A 217 9.60 -24.92 14.81
C ALA A 217 8.75 -25.29 13.58
N GLY A 218 7.82 -24.44 13.17
CA GLY A 218 6.90 -24.67 12.06
C GLY A 218 7.26 -23.96 10.76
N GLU A 219 8.15 -22.98 10.78
CA GLU A 219 8.53 -22.22 9.60
C GLU A 219 9.61 -22.93 8.77
N ALA A 220 9.49 -22.84 7.43
CA ALA A 220 10.45 -23.44 6.51
C ALA A 220 11.84 -22.83 6.69
N GLY A 221 12.80 -23.61 7.17
CA GLY A 221 14.17 -23.18 7.45
C GLY A 221 14.36 -22.51 8.81
N GLY A 222 13.33 -22.46 9.67
CA GLY A 222 13.41 -21.84 11.01
C GLY A 222 13.62 -20.32 11.01
N ILE A 223 13.22 -19.64 9.91
CA ILE A 223 13.34 -18.21 9.73
C ILE A 223 11.98 -17.59 9.36
N THR A 224 11.67 -16.43 9.92
CA THR A 224 10.50 -15.65 9.54
C THR A 224 10.66 -15.14 8.11
N GLN A 225 9.67 -15.44 7.24
CA GLN A 225 9.67 -15.07 5.82
C GLN A 225 8.54 -14.11 5.45
N HIS A 226 7.52 -13.99 6.29
CA HIS A 226 6.34 -13.15 6.12
C HIS A 226 6.25 -12.13 7.25
N ILE A 227 5.57 -11.01 7.01
CA ILE A 227 5.24 -10.09 8.10
C ILE A 227 4.09 -10.72 8.90
N GLY A 228 4.42 -11.28 10.05
CA GLY A 228 3.44 -11.81 10.99
C GLY A 228 2.85 -10.68 11.85
N ALA A 229 1.54 -10.67 12.04
CA ALA A 229 0.88 -9.74 12.96
C ALA A 229 0.14 -10.53 14.05
N TYR A 230 0.26 -10.10 15.29
CA TYR A 230 -0.44 -10.71 16.41
C TYR A 230 -0.63 -9.69 17.55
N GLN A 231 -1.62 -9.94 18.39
CA GLN A 231 -1.94 -9.09 19.52
C GLN A 231 -1.82 -9.86 20.83
N ILE A 232 -1.18 -9.25 21.80
CA ILE A 232 -1.12 -9.75 23.18
C ILE A 232 -1.79 -8.76 24.12
N LYS A 233 -2.18 -9.23 25.30
CA LYS A 233 -2.77 -8.38 26.36
C LYS A 233 -1.91 -8.47 27.60
N ILE A 234 -1.54 -7.30 28.15
CA ILE A 234 -0.79 -7.17 29.38
C ILE A 234 -1.58 -6.24 30.28
N ASP A 235 -1.92 -6.70 31.47
CA ASP A 235 -2.74 -5.96 32.43
C ASP A 235 -4.04 -5.38 31.85
N GLY A 236 -4.61 -6.13 30.88
CA GLY A 236 -5.81 -5.71 30.15
C GLY A 236 -5.57 -4.76 28.98
N LYS A 237 -4.36 -4.20 28.81
CA LYS A 237 -3.98 -3.33 27.69
C LYS A 237 -3.48 -4.18 26.52
N PRO A 238 -4.07 -4.09 25.32
CA PRO A 238 -3.60 -4.82 24.15
C PRO A 238 -2.41 -4.11 23.49
N ILE A 239 -1.44 -4.91 22.99
CA ILE A 239 -0.32 -4.46 22.15
C ILE A 239 -0.32 -5.31 20.88
N THR A 240 -0.19 -4.68 19.73
CA THR A 240 -0.09 -5.37 18.43
C THR A 240 1.36 -5.41 17.98
N PHE A 241 1.90 -6.60 17.78
CA PHE A 241 3.26 -6.81 17.29
C PHE A 241 3.26 -7.17 15.83
N LEU A 242 4.21 -6.59 15.10
CA LEU A 242 4.57 -6.95 13.73
C LEU A 242 5.96 -7.60 13.72
N ASP A 243 6.02 -8.85 13.28
CA ASP A 243 7.28 -9.58 13.10
C ASP A 243 7.83 -9.32 11.70
N THR A 244 9.06 -8.84 11.62
CA THR A 244 9.73 -8.60 10.34
C THR A 244 10.92 -9.54 10.16
N PRO A 245 11.10 -10.12 8.93
CA PRO A 245 12.25 -10.96 8.65
C PRO A 245 13.58 -10.24 8.86
N GLY A 246 14.52 -10.88 9.56
CA GLY A 246 15.85 -10.31 9.83
C GLY A 246 16.83 -10.37 8.66
N HIS A 247 16.53 -11.14 7.60
CA HIS A 247 17.46 -11.39 6.50
C HIS A 247 17.61 -10.16 5.59
N ALA A 248 18.83 -9.91 5.07
CA ALA A 248 19.11 -8.76 4.20
C ALA A 248 18.21 -8.68 2.96
N ALA A 249 17.73 -9.82 2.43
CA ALA A 249 16.84 -9.86 1.28
C ALA A 249 15.47 -9.17 1.51
N PHE A 250 15.09 -8.89 2.76
CA PHE A 250 13.76 -8.39 3.14
C PHE A 250 13.76 -6.93 3.62
N THR A 251 14.69 -6.09 3.12
CA THR A 251 14.80 -4.66 3.44
C THR A 251 13.49 -3.90 3.26
N THR A 252 12.78 -4.15 2.16
CA THR A 252 11.47 -3.50 1.87
C THR A 252 10.39 -3.85 2.90
N MET A 253 10.44 -5.05 3.48
CA MET A 253 9.50 -5.45 4.52
C MET A 253 9.79 -4.74 5.84
N ARG A 254 11.09 -4.52 6.17
CA ARG A 254 11.48 -3.74 7.35
C ARG A 254 11.12 -2.27 7.22
N ALA A 255 11.38 -1.65 6.06
CA ALA A 255 10.96 -0.27 5.78
C ALA A 255 9.44 -0.12 5.96
N ARG A 256 8.64 -0.99 5.31
CA ARG A 256 7.19 -0.99 5.47
C ARG A 256 6.75 -1.24 6.92
N GLY A 257 7.46 -2.11 7.64
CA GLY A 257 7.19 -2.35 9.06
C GLY A 257 7.37 -1.08 9.88
N ALA A 258 8.45 -0.30 9.66
CA ALA A 258 8.65 0.98 10.34
C ALA A 258 7.59 2.02 9.99
N ASP A 259 7.24 2.16 8.71
CA ASP A 259 6.31 3.18 8.22
C ASP A 259 4.87 3.05 8.78
N ILE A 260 4.47 1.83 9.19
CA ILE A 260 3.10 1.55 9.63
C ILE A 260 2.96 1.35 11.14
N THR A 261 4.05 1.46 11.90
CA THR A 261 4.09 1.22 13.35
C THR A 261 4.32 2.47 14.15
N ASP A 262 3.89 2.43 15.41
CA ASP A 262 4.03 3.54 16.35
C ASP A 262 5.36 3.48 17.12
N ILE A 263 5.89 2.28 17.33
CA ILE A 263 7.11 2.03 18.11
C ILE A 263 7.93 0.94 17.43
N THR A 264 9.24 1.11 17.37
CA THR A 264 10.17 0.10 16.86
C THR A 264 11.02 -0.46 17.99
N VAL A 265 10.99 -1.78 18.18
CA VAL A 265 11.89 -2.49 19.12
C VAL A 265 13.06 -3.09 18.34
N ILE A 266 14.28 -2.65 18.64
CA ILE A 266 15.50 -3.15 18.03
C ILE A 266 16.15 -4.18 18.96
N VAL A 267 16.18 -5.44 18.53
CA VAL A 267 16.79 -6.54 19.29
C VAL A 267 18.25 -6.72 18.90
N VAL A 268 19.14 -6.56 19.86
CA VAL A 268 20.59 -6.71 19.70
C VAL A 268 21.11 -7.77 20.67
N ALA A 269 21.88 -8.73 20.18
CA ALA A 269 22.46 -9.75 21.04
C ALA A 269 23.69 -9.20 21.79
N ALA A 270 23.71 -9.39 23.12
CA ALA A 270 24.80 -8.88 23.98
C ALA A 270 26.15 -9.52 23.73
N ASP A 271 26.19 -10.70 23.12
CA ASP A 271 27.41 -11.44 22.77
C ASP A 271 27.97 -11.05 21.39
N ASP A 272 27.11 -10.67 20.44
CA ASP A 272 27.49 -10.36 19.05
C ASP A 272 27.74 -8.86 18.82
N GLY A 273 26.96 -7.96 19.49
CA GLY A 273 27.04 -6.52 19.30
C GLY A 273 26.25 -6.01 18.11
N VAL A 274 26.57 -4.82 17.62
CA VAL A 274 25.86 -4.17 16.52
C VAL A 274 26.30 -4.75 15.18
N MET A 275 25.33 -5.27 14.42
CA MET A 275 25.52 -5.90 13.12
C MET A 275 24.93 -5.03 11.98
N PRO A 276 25.34 -5.23 10.71
CA PRO A 276 24.87 -4.38 9.59
C PRO A 276 23.36 -4.24 9.47
N GLN A 277 22.61 -5.32 9.73
CA GLN A 277 21.13 -5.29 9.69
C GLN A 277 20.52 -4.55 10.89
N THR A 278 21.25 -4.43 11.99
CA THR A 278 20.88 -3.57 13.13
C THR A 278 20.98 -2.10 12.72
N ILE A 279 22.06 -1.73 12.05
CA ILE A 279 22.25 -0.36 11.54
C ILE A 279 21.15 -0.02 10.52
N GLU A 280 20.84 -0.95 9.63
CA GLU A 280 19.74 -0.80 8.66
C GLU A 280 18.39 -0.58 9.36
N ALA A 281 18.09 -1.38 10.39
CA ALA A 281 16.86 -1.25 11.18
C ALA A 281 16.76 0.12 11.88
N ILE A 282 17.86 0.61 12.47
CA ILE A 282 17.93 1.95 13.06
C ILE A 282 17.64 3.03 12.02
N ASN A 283 18.23 2.91 10.83
CA ASN A 283 18.01 3.88 9.76
C ASN A 283 16.56 3.90 9.26
N HIS A 284 15.90 2.72 9.17
CA HIS A 284 14.48 2.65 8.81
C HIS A 284 13.60 3.29 9.88
N ALA A 285 13.83 3.00 11.16
CA ALA A 285 13.06 3.59 12.24
C ALA A 285 13.25 5.13 12.31
N LYS A 286 14.49 5.62 12.13
CA LYS A 286 14.77 7.05 12.06
C LYS A 286 14.15 7.73 10.84
N ALA A 287 14.14 7.07 9.69
CA ALA A 287 13.52 7.60 8.47
C ALA A 287 11.99 7.70 8.59
N ALA A 288 11.38 6.80 9.34
CA ALA A 288 9.95 6.80 9.64
C ALA A 288 9.57 7.71 10.84
N ASP A 289 10.56 8.33 11.49
CA ASP A 289 10.37 9.18 12.70
C ASP A 289 9.65 8.46 13.84
N VAL A 290 9.95 7.16 14.01
CA VAL A 290 9.32 6.30 15.02
C VAL A 290 10.23 6.14 16.22
N PRO A 291 9.73 6.26 17.48
CA PRO A 291 10.52 6.02 18.69
C PRO A 291 11.12 4.62 18.69
N ILE A 292 12.35 4.55 19.16
CA ILE A 292 13.14 3.32 19.20
C ILE A 292 13.34 2.88 20.64
N ILE A 293 12.99 1.62 20.94
CA ILE A 293 13.35 0.93 22.17
C ILE A 293 14.38 -0.14 21.82
N VAL A 294 15.48 -0.21 22.58
CA VAL A 294 16.52 -1.21 22.38
C VAL A 294 16.38 -2.34 23.37
N ALA A 295 16.21 -3.56 22.87
CA ALA A 295 16.22 -4.78 23.66
C ALA A 295 17.56 -5.49 23.51
N VAL A 296 18.43 -5.38 24.53
CA VAL A 296 19.72 -6.08 24.58
C VAL A 296 19.49 -7.50 25.04
N ASN A 297 19.47 -8.44 24.10
CA ASN A 297 19.12 -9.85 24.35
C ASN A 297 20.31 -10.74 24.60
N LYS A 298 20.05 -11.94 25.11
CA LYS A 298 21.04 -12.98 25.42
C LYS A 298 21.98 -12.60 26.57
N ILE A 299 21.51 -11.84 27.56
CA ILE A 299 22.30 -11.49 28.74
C ILE A 299 22.70 -12.71 29.58
N ASP A 300 22.04 -13.86 29.36
CA ASP A 300 22.33 -15.14 29.98
C ASP A 300 23.64 -15.77 29.53
N LYS A 301 24.24 -15.31 28.43
CA LYS A 301 25.48 -15.86 27.91
C LYS A 301 26.71 -15.37 28.66
N PRO A 302 27.73 -16.23 28.88
CA PRO A 302 28.97 -15.82 29.55
C PRO A 302 29.76 -14.72 28.81
N ALA A 303 29.57 -14.63 27.49
CA ALA A 303 30.22 -13.63 26.64
C ALA A 303 29.38 -12.33 26.48
N ALA A 304 28.24 -12.24 27.17
CA ALA A 304 27.37 -11.08 27.09
C ALA A 304 28.07 -9.82 27.64
N ASN A 305 28.03 -8.75 26.86
CA ASN A 305 28.56 -7.44 27.27
C ASN A 305 27.57 -6.32 26.86
N PRO A 306 26.53 -6.08 27.67
CA PRO A 306 25.54 -5.04 27.37
C PRO A 306 26.16 -3.65 27.26
N GLY A 307 27.15 -3.31 28.11
CA GLY A 307 27.81 -2.02 28.06
C GLY A 307 28.52 -1.72 26.74
N ARG A 308 29.13 -2.74 26.11
CA ARG A 308 29.70 -2.60 24.76
C ARG A 308 28.60 -2.29 23.72
N VAL A 309 27.48 -3.01 23.77
CA VAL A 309 26.35 -2.80 22.86
C VAL A 309 25.79 -1.38 23.01
N MET A 310 25.61 -0.90 24.24
CA MET A 310 25.16 0.46 24.52
C MET A 310 26.10 1.52 23.94
N GLN A 311 27.43 1.29 24.04
CA GLN A 311 28.42 2.19 23.46
C GLN A 311 28.37 2.19 21.93
N GLU A 312 28.35 1.03 21.29
CA GLU A 312 28.24 0.90 19.83
C GLU A 312 26.94 1.55 19.28
N LEU A 313 25.83 1.48 20.01
CA LEU A 313 24.57 2.12 19.64
C LEU A 313 24.58 3.63 19.89
N SER A 314 25.28 4.09 20.94
CA SER A 314 25.47 5.52 21.19
C SER A 314 26.25 6.21 20.09
N ASP A 315 27.25 5.53 19.51
CA ASP A 315 28.01 6.01 18.33
C ASP A 315 27.10 6.16 17.09
N LEU A 316 25.97 5.43 17.05
CA LEU A 316 24.92 5.54 16.00
C LEU A 316 23.80 6.54 16.38
N GLY A 317 23.96 7.26 17.50
CA GLY A 317 23.04 8.29 17.97
C GLY A 317 21.81 7.73 18.71
N LEU A 318 21.92 6.54 19.32
CA LEU A 318 20.97 5.99 20.27
C LEU A 318 21.61 5.99 21.66
N VAL A 319 21.47 7.10 22.38
CA VAL A 319 22.11 7.28 23.69
C VAL A 319 21.15 6.82 24.79
N PRO A 320 21.59 5.92 25.69
CA PRO A 320 20.76 5.46 26.81
C PRO A 320 20.34 6.60 27.75
N GLU A 321 19.15 6.50 28.33
CA GLU A 321 18.68 7.44 29.35
C GLU A 321 19.66 7.55 30.53
N ALA A 322 20.26 6.45 30.94
CA ALA A 322 21.28 6.42 31.99
C ALA A 322 22.52 7.30 31.69
N TRP A 323 22.79 7.60 30.44
CA TRP A 323 23.87 8.48 29.99
C TRP A 323 23.39 9.87 29.55
N GLY A 324 22.11 10.19 29.85
CA GLY A 324 21.50 11.48 29.54
C GLY A 324 20.93 11.59 28.14
N GLY A 325 20.68 10.46 27.47
CA GLY A 325 19.96 10.40 26.19
C GLY A 325 18.46 10.23 26.38
N ASP A 326 17.79 9.89 25.30
CA ASP A 326 16.34 9.73 25.17
C ASP A 326 15.91 8.31 24.75
N THR A 327 16.86 7.40 24.56
CA THR A 327 16.57 6.04 24.09
C THR A 327 16.48 5.06 25.26
N ILE A 328 15.39 4.31 25.32
CA ILE A 328 15.17 3.29 26.34
C ILE A 328 15.91 2.01 25.96
N PHE A 329 16.71 1.50 26.89
CA PHE A 329 17.43 0.24 26.80
C PHE A 329 16.92 -0.73 27.85
N VAL A 330 16.54 -1.94 27.42
CA VAL A 330 16.14 -3.01 28.32
C VAL A 330 17.01 -4.24 28.08
N GLU A 331 17.64 -4.73 29.15
CA GLU A 331 18.47 -5.93 29.11
C GLU A 331 17.62 -7.18 29.35
N ILE A 332 17.52 -8.04 28.35
CA ILE A 332 16.62 -9.21 28.38
C ILE A 332 17.29 -10.54 28.11
N SER A 333 16.67 -11.61 28.57
CA SER A 333 16.92 -12.95 28.06
C SER A 333 15.61 -13.57 27.55
N ALA A 334 15.42 -13.53 26.24
CA ALA A 334 14.24 -14.12 25.62
C ALA A 334 14.14 -15.63 25.87
N LYS A 335 15.28 -16.31 26.02
CA LYS A 335 15.32 -17.75 26.28
C LYS A 335 14.81 -18.13 27.65
N PHE A 336 15.11 -17.34 28.67
CA PHE A 336 14.76 -17.60 30.06
C PHE A 336 13.60 -16.72 30.59
N ASN A 337 12.94 -15.99 29.68
CA ASN A 337 11.84 -15.08 30.01
C ASN A 337 12.21 -14.03 31.08
N GLN A 338 13.48 -13.54 31.02
CA GLN A 338 13.97 -12.55 31.98
C GLN A 338 13.78 -11.15 31.44
N ASN A 339 13.22 -10.26 32.27
CA ASN A 339 12.96 -8.85 31.98
C ASN A 339 12.07 -8.58 30.74
N ILE A 340 11.28 -9.58 30.33
CA ILE A 340 10.35 -9.41 29.20
C ILE A 340 9.17 -8.52 29.61
N GLU A 341 8.69 -8.65 30.83
CA GLU A 341 7.62 -7.80 31.39
C GLU A 341 8.05 -6.33 31.43
N GLU A 342 9.29 -6.05 31.88
CA GLU A 342 9.88 -4.70 31.85
C GLU A 342 9.90 -4.10 30.45
N LEU A 343 10.30 -4.87 29.43
CA LEU A 343 10.26 -4.43 28.04
C LEU A 343 8.84 -4.04 27.60
N LEU A 344 7.84 -4.80 28.01
CA LEU A 344 6.44 -4.56 27.66
C LEU A 344 5.86 -3.34 28.39
N GLU A 345 6.25 -3.13 29.65
CA GLU A 345 5.93 -1.92 30.40
C GLU A 345 6.51 -0.67 29.76
N MET A 346 7.78 -0.73 29.30
CA MET A 346 8.42 0.38 28.57
C MET A 346 7.71 0.68 27.25
N ILE A 347 7.26 -0.34 26.51
CA ILE A 347 6.46 -0.16 25.28
C ILE A 347 5.13 0.55 25.62
N LEU A 348 4.44 0.15 26.66
CA LEU A 348 3.19 0.78 27.07
C LEU A 348 3.41 2.23 27.56
N LEU A 349 4.52 2.50 28.25
CA LEU A 349 4.88 3.84 28.70
C LEU A 349 5.12 4.79 27.49
N VAL A 350 5.89 4.36 26.50
CA VAL A 350 6.13 5.13 25.27
C VAL A 350 4.82 5.37 24.51
N ALA A 351 3.96 4.35 24.43
CA ALA A 351 2.64 4.47 23.78
C ALA A 351 1.72 5.47 24.51
N GLU A 352 1.80 5.54 25.82
CA GLU A 352 1.03 6.49 26.63
C GLU A 352 1.51 7.94 26.41
N VAL A 353 2.84 8.14 26.30
CA VAL A 353 3.44 9.45 25.99
C VAL A 353 3.01 9.93 24.58
N GLN A 354 2.86 9.03 23.63
CA GLN A 354 2.43 9.35 22.27
C GLN A 354 0.92 9.66 22.15
N GLU A 355 0.14 9.41 23.20
CA GLU A 355 -1.33 9.62 23.19
C GLU A 355 -2.03 9.02 21.97
N LEU A 356 -1.76 7.75 21.65
CA LEU A 356 -2.32 7.07 20.47
C LEU A 356 -3.85 6.98 20.56
N LYS A 357 -4.55 7.69 19.66
CA LYS A 357 -6.01 7.78 19.64
C LYS A 357 -6.55 7.36 18.28
N ALA A 358 -7.72 6.76 18.25
CA ALA A 358 -8.45 6.44 17.02
C ALA A 358 -9.97 6.61 17.24
N ASN A 359 -10.69 6.87 16.15
CA ASN A 359 -12.14 6.94 16.17
C ASN A 359 -12.73 5.57 15.75
N PRO A 360 -13.35 4.80 16.64
CA PRO A 360 -13.91 3.49 16.33
C PRO A 360 -15.17 3.56 15.45
N ASN A 361 -15.82 4.72 15.35
CA ASN A 361 -17.09 4.90 14.64
C ASN A 361 -16.92 5.37 13.20
N ARG A 362 -15.69 5.65 12.76
CA ARG A 362 -15.43 6.04 11.36
C ARG A 362 -15.42 4.83 10.43
N LEU A 363 -15.51 5.08 9.14
CA LEU A 363 -15.26 4.06 8.13
C LEU A 363 -13.84 3.50 8.28
N ALA A 364 -13.70 2.17 8.15
CA ALA A 364 -12.42 1.51 8.36
C ALA A 364 -11.36 1.98 7.38
N LEU A 365 -10.24 2.45 7.91
CA LEU A 365 -9.00 2.72 7.20
C LEU A 365 -8.00 1.64 7.55
N GLY A 366 -7.28 1.11 6.57
CA GLY A 366 -6.30 0.07 6.85
C GLY A 366 -5.19 0.04 5.81
N THR A 367 -3.98 -0.21 6.28
CA THR A 367 -2.80 -0.40 5.42
C THR A 367 -2.60 -1.88 5.11
N VAL A 368 -2.35 -2.22 3.85
CA VAL A 368 -2.05 -3.59 3.43
C VAL A 368 -0.62 -3.94 3.86
N ILE A 369 -0.49 -4.87 4.80
CA ILE A 369 0.81 -5.39 5.26
C ILE A 369 1.38 -6.34 4.21
N GLU A 370 0.60 -7.36 3.82
CA GLU A 370 0.98 -8.38 2.86
C GLU A 370 -0.22 -8.83 2.05
N ALA A 371 0.00 -9.16 0.78
CA ALA A 371 -1.02 -9.76 -0.08
C ALA A 371 -0.43 -10.98 -0.82
N ARG A 372 -1.22 -12.05 -0.89
CA ARG A 372 -0.84 -13.29 -1.58
C ARG A 372 -2.01 -13.88 -2.34
N LEU A 373 -1.70 -14.61 -3.39
CA LEU A 373 -2.70 -15.38 -4.14
C LEU A 373 -2.73 -16.83 -3.63
N ASP A 374 -3.80 -17.21 -2.97
CA ASP A 374 -4.06 -18.60 -2.59
C ASP A 374 -4.78 -19.33 -3.73
N LYS A 375 -4.33 -20.55 -4.05
CA LYS A 375 -4.90 -21.35 -5.16
C LYS A 375 -6.36 -21.75 -4.94
N THR A 376 -6.79 -21.81 -3.68
CA THR A 376 -8.13 -22.27 -3.30
C THR A 376 -9.06 -21.14 -2.90
N LYS A 377 -8.53 -20.10 -2.24
CA LYS A 377 -9.30 -18.98 -1.68
C LYS A 377 -9.23 -17.72 -2.53
N GLY A 378 -8.34 -17.67 -3.55
CA GLY A 378 -8.12 -16.46 -4.34
C GLY A 378 -7.14 -15.47 -3.65
N PRO A 379 -7.24 -14.17 -3.94
CA PRO A 379 -6.39 -13.17 -3.31
C PRO A 379 -6.71 -13.02 -1.81
N ILE A 380 -5.67 -13.09 -0.98
CA ILE A 380 -5.75 -12.89 0.47
C ILE A 380 -4.83 -11.71 0.82
N ALA A 381 -5.35 -10.75 1.54
CA ALA A 381 -4.56 -9.63 2.07
C ALA A 381 -4.65 -9.57 3.59
N THR A 382 -3.52 -9.27 4.23
CA THR A 382 -3.45 -8.95 5.65
C THR A 382 -3.46 -7.44 5.79
N LEU A 383 -4.41 -6.91 6.54
CA LEU A 383 -4.61 -5.48 6.74
C LEU A 383 -4.33 -5.12 8.20
N LEU A 384 -3.62 -4.01 8.41
CA LEU A 384 -3.58 -3.31 9.68
C LEU A 384 -4.68 -2.25 9.66
N VAL A 385 -5.69 -2.40 10.49
CA VAL A 385 -6.78 -1.43 10.62
C VAL A 385 -6.39 -0.38 11.65
N GLN A 386 -6.52 0.89 11.27
CA GLN A 386 -6.11 2.06 12.06
C GLN A 386 -7.32 2.89 12.48
#